data_f9cb3c45c23d1988e217f441dd5c5082
#
_entry.id   f9cb3c45c23d1988e217f441dd5c5082
#
_cell.length_a   1.000
_cell.length_b   1.000
_cell.length_c   1.000
_cell.angle_alpha   90.00
_cell.angle_beta   90.00
_cell.angle_gamma   90.00
#
_symmetry.space_group_name_H-M   'P 1'
#
loop_
_entity.id
_entity.type
_entity.pdbx_description
1 polymer ?
#
loop_
_entity_poly.entity_id
_entity_poly.type
_entity_poly.pdbx_seq_one_letter_code
_entity_poly.pdbx_strand_id
1 'polypeptide(L)'
;MQRFVTLLALAALTACAQKEPPAPVAQTQPAQESSQAEPAGEPSRAAAFAADVPAGEYTMDHPHTTLIFRVSHMGFSKYTARFRRLDAKLQFDPRNLAATRLTATVDPRSIETDFPDPKYNFNAELAGEQFLDAAKYPEIAFRTIRVEDLGNQAMRVHGELTMHGVTRPIVLDATYNGGYAGHPMDPHARIGFSARGVLRRSDFGISGGIPQAGTNLGVGDQVAVVIESEFNGPPLAKAEQPTTGSKP
;
A
#
# COMPACT_ATOMS: atom_id res chain seq x y z
N MET A 1 19.83 -11.41 76.58
CA MET A 1 21.09 -12.20 76.81
C MET A 1 21.87 -12.03 75.50
N GLN A 2 22.74 -11.05 75.35
CA GLN A 2 24.19 -11.02 75.70
C GLN A 2 24.94 -12.26 75.13
N ARG A 3 25.80 -12.10 74.16
CA ARG A 3 27.28 -11.88 74.21
C ARG A 3 27.87 -12.24 72.82
N PHE A 4 28.73 -11.56 72.29
CA PHE A 4 30.13 -11.05 72.27
C PHE A 4 30.76 -11.47 70.92
N VAL A 5 31.12 -10.55 70.12
CA VAL A 5 32.45 -10.01 69.79
C VAL A 5 33.60 -11.01 69.66
N THR A 6 34.18 -11.11 68.49
CA THR A 6 35.65 -11.13 68.38
C THR A 6 36.08 -10.58 67.00
N LEU A 7 36.87 -9.52 67.08
CA LEU A 7 37.66 -8.89 66.04
C LEU A 7 38.91 -9.75 65.78
N LEU A 8 39.34 -9.97 64.53
CA LEU A 8 40.74 -10.23 64.25
C LEU A 8 41.06 -9.53 62.91
N ALA A 9 41.89 -8.51 63.04
CA ALA A 9 42.61 -7.82 61.98
C ALA A 9 43.89 -8.61 61.65
N LEU A 10 44.17 -8.77 60.33
CA LEU A 10 45.57 -8.96 59.93
C LEU A 10 45.81 -8.33 58.57
N ALA A 11 46.98 -7.73 58.49
CA ALA A 11 47.45 -6.71 57.57
C ALA A 11 47.83 -7.20 56.19
N ALA A 12 47.65 -6.35 55.23
CA ALA A 12 48.50 -5.85 54.14
C ALA A 12 49.43 -6.82 53.43
N LEU A 13 49.23 -6.90 52.09
CA LEU A 13 50.34 -6.87 51.12
C LEU A 13 49.85 -6.25 49.82
N THR A 14 50.32 -5.03 49.61
CA THR A 14 50.21 -4.26 48.36
C THR A 14 50.99 -4.95 47.23
N ALA A 15 50.29 -5.41 46.19
CA ALA A 15 50.88 -5.67 44.90
C ALA A 15 50.27 -4.69 43.90
N CYS A 16 51.05 -3.70 43.48
CA CYS A 16 50.75 -2.84 42.36
C CYS A 16 50.75 -3.71 41.08
N ALA A 17 49.58 -4.06 40.57
CA ALA A 17 49.44 -4.49 39.22
C ALA A 17 49.06 -3.27 38.35
N GLN A 18 50.01 -2.90 37.51
CA GLN A 18 49.78 -1.89 36.47
C GLN A 18 48.67 -2.40 35.54
N LYS A 19 47.58 -1.67 35.49
CA LYS A 19 46.48 -1.91 34.58
C LYS A 19 46.88 -1.40 33.20
N GLU A 20 47.11 -2.32 32.26
CA GLU A 20 47.27 -1.95 30.85
C GLU A 20 46.06 -1.16 30.38
N PRO A 21 46.29 -0.10 29.57
CA PRO A 21 45.14 0.62 28.96
C PRO A 21 44.40 -0.31 28.02
N PRO A 22 43.05 -0.26 28.01
CA PRO A 22 42.27 -1.07 27.09
C PRO A 22 42.64 -0.69 25.65
N ALA A 23 42.79 -1.73 24.81
CA ALA A 23 42.97 -1.59 23.37
C ALA A 23 41.82 -0.76 22.78
N PRO A 24 42.06 0.06 21.74
CA PRO A 24 41.01 0.85 21.12
C PRO A 24 39.94 -0.09 20.59
N VAL A 25 38.73 0.12 21.08
CA VAL A 25 37.54 -0.55 20.57
C VAL A 25 37.39 -0.13 19.12
N ALA A 26 37.53 -1.08 18.20
CA ALA A 26 37.22 -0.88 16.81
C ALA A 26 35.76 -0.37 16.73
N GLN A 27 35.57 0.86 16.31
CA GLN A 27 34.30 1.39 15.95
C GLN A 27 33.76 0.55 14.78
N THR A 28 32.82 -0.36 15.08
CA THR A 28 32.06 -1.02 14.06
C THR A 28 31.26 0.07 13.36
N GLN A 29 31.69 0.45 12.16
CA GLN A 29 30.85 1.24 11.27
C GLN A 29 29.51 0.50 11.14
N PRO A 30 28.38 1.20 11.23
CA PRO A 30 27.11 0.59 10.91
C PRO A 30 27.23 0.04 9.49
N ALA A 31 26.95 -1.25 9.33
CA ALA A 31 26.86 -1.87 8.04
C ALA A 31 25.94 -0.96 7.19
N GLN A 32 26.50 -0.40 6.13
CA GLN A 32 25.68 0.17 5.06
C GLN A 32 24.79 -0.99 4.61
N GLU A 33 23.51 -0.87 4.94
CA GLU A 33 22.48 -1.66 4.35
C GLU A 33 22.64 -1.49 2.84
N SER A 34 23.28 -2.47 2.23
CA SER A 34 23.33 -2.57 0.78
C SER A 34 21.88 -2.68 0.36
N SER A 35 21.29 -1.56 -0.02
CA SER A 35 20.16 -1.54 -0.91
C SER A 35 20.55 -2.44 -2.07
N GLN A 36 20.09 -3.68 -2.04
CA GLN A 36 20.08 -4.51 -3.23
C GLN A 36 19.21 -3.74 -4.19
N ALA A 37 19.85 -2.98 -5.09
CA ALA A 37 19.22 -2.51 -6.28
C ALA A 37 18.59 -3.76 -6.91
N GLU A 38 17.26 -3.80 -7.00
CA GLU A 38 16.59 -4.69 -7.91
C GLU A 38 17.37 -4.62 -9.22
N PRO A 39 17.67 -5.76 -9.86
CA PRO A 39 18.38 -5.74 -11.13
C PRO A 39 17.63 -4.76 -12.02
N ALA A 40 18.35 -3.79 -12.58
CA ALA A 40 17.79 -2.83 -13.51
C ALA A 40 17.06 -3.65 -14.59
N GLY A 41 15.72 -3.70 -14.45
CA GLY A 41 14.87 -4.44 -15.36
C GLY A 41 15.19 -3.95 -16.77
N GLU A 42 15.22 -4.86 -17.73
CA GLU A 42 15.26 -4.52 -19.14
C GLU A 42 14.31 -3.35 -19.37
N PRO A 43 14.68 -2.33 -20.20
CA PRO A 43 13.80 -1.20 -20.46
C PRO A 43 12.45 -1.76 -20.88
N SER A 44 11.47 -1.55 -20.00
CA SER A 44 10.15 -2.17 -20.10
C SER A 44 9.61 -1.94 -21.52
N ARG A 45 9.29 -3.01 -22.21
CA ARG A 45 8.50 -2.95 -23.46
C ARG A 45 7.25 -2.06 -23.30
N ALA A 46 6.76 -1.92 -22.08
CA ALA A 46 5.66 -1.03 -21.72
C ALA A 46 5.92 0.44 -22.05
N ALA A 47 7.14 0.94 -21.94
CA ALA A 47 7.45 2.33 -22.31
C ALA A 47 7.27 2.61 -23.81
N ALA A 48 7.45 1.61 -24.67
CA ALA A 48 7.25 1.75 -26.11
C ALA A 48 5.76 1.78 -26.53
N PHE A 49 4.85 1.26 -25.67
CA PHE A 49 3.41 1.22 -25.95
C PHE A 49 2.64 2.40 -25.35
N ALA A 50 3.25 3.17 -24.46
CA ALA A 50 2.59 4.29 -23.78
C ALA A 50 2.18 5.44 -24.71
N ALA A 51 2.85 5.57 -25.87
CA ALA A 51 2.59 6.66 -26.81
C ALA A 51 1.23 6.57 -27.52
N ASP A 52 0.65 5.37 -27.62
CA ASP A 52 -0.55 5.11 -28.44
C ASP A 52 -1.82 4.86 -27.60
N VAL A 53 -1.72 4.92 -26.27
CA VAL A 53 -2.87 4.72 -25.40
C VAL A 53 -3.87 5.87 -25.58
N PRO A 54 -5.14 5.61 -25.94
CA PRO A 54 -6.13 6.67 -26.13
C PRO A 54 -6.51 7.33 -24.81
N ALA A 55 -6.74 8.64 -24.85
CA ALA A 55 -7.42 9.32 -23.76
C ALA A 55 -8.89 8.88 -23.73
N GLY A 56 -9.48 8.76 -22.56
CA GLY A 56 -10.88 8.36 -22.42
C GLY A 56 -11.25 7.79 -21.06
N GLU A 57 -12.40 7.16 -21.04
CA GLU A 57 -12.94 6.45 -19.88
C GLU A 57 -12.45 5.00 -19.90
N TYR A 58 -12.00 4.54 -18.73
CA TYR A 58 -11.50 3.21 -18.48
C TYR A 58 -12.26 2.59 -17.30
N THR A 59 -12.51 1.30 -17.38
CA THR A 59 -13.16 0.51 -16.33
C THR A 59 -12.21 -0.51 -15.76
N MET A 60 -12.31 -0.78 -14.46
CA MET A 60 -11.43 -1.73 -13.77
C MET A 60 -11.51 -3.12 -14.39
N ASP A 61 -10.35 -3.72 -14.58
CA ASP A 61 -10.21 -5.15 -14.88
C ASP A 61 -10.09 -5.93 -13.54
N HIS A 62 -11.21 -6.48 -13.08
CA HIS A 62 -11.30 -7.14 -11.77
C HIS A 62 -10.33 -8.32 -11.60
N PRO A 63 -10.12 -9.22 -12.58
CA PRO A 63 -9.18 -10.33 -12.46
C PRO A 63 -7.73 -9.90 -12.22
N HIS A 64 -7.35 -8.72 -12.74
CA HIS A 64 -5.98 -8.21 -12.67
C HIS A 64 -5.83 -7.03 -11.72
N THR A 65 -6.78 -6.88 -10.77
CA THR A 65 -6.74 -5.81 -9.77
C THR A 65 -6.74 -6.39 -8.36
N THR A 66 -5.85 -5.87 -7.52
CA THR A 66 -5.76 -6.23 -6.10
C THR A 66 -5.67 -5.00 -5.21
N LEU A 67 -6.36 -5.06 -4.09
CA LEU A 67 -6.25 -4.11 -2.97
C LEU A 67 -5.86 -4.87 -1.72
N ILE A 68 -4.62 -4.70 -1.31
CA ILE A 68 -4.04 -5.29 -0.10
C ILE A 68 -3.85 -4.20 0.93
N PHE A 69 -4.09 -4.51 2.19
CA PHE A 69 -3.70 -3.63 3.29
C PHE A 69 -2.85 -4.38 4.32
N ARG A 70 -2.02 -3.62 5.02
CA ARG A 70 -1.12 -4.14 6.06
C ARG A 70 -1.22 -3.28 7.30
N VAL A 71 -1.31 -3.94 8.45
CA VAL A 71 -1.39 -3.28 9.76
C VAL A 71 -0.41 -3.94 10.73
N SER A 72 0.25 -3.15 11.57
CA SER A 72 1.16 -3.70 12.59
C SER A 72 0.38 -4.52 13.61
N HIS A 73 0.82 -5.75 13.87
CA HIS A 73 0.30 -6.62 14.92
C HIS A 73 1.36 -6.74 16.02
N MET A 74 1.08 -6.17 17.18
CA MET A 74 1.92 -6.18 18.40
C MET A 74 3.37 -5.72 18.16
N GLY A 75 3.63 -5.02 17.06
CA GLY A 75 4.99 -4.64 16.66
C GLY A 75 5.85 -5.78 16.09
N PHE A 76 5.34 -7.00 16.05
CA PHE A 76 6.11 -8.19 15.63
C PHE A 76 6.05 -8.42 14.12
N SER A 77 4.90 -8.13 13.50
CA SER A 77 4.69 -8.37 12.08
C SER A 77 3.75 -7.35 11.46
N LYS A 78 3.63 -7.39 10.14
CA LYS A 78 2.60 -6.69 9.38
C LYS A 78 1.53 -7.70 8.98
N TYR A 79 0.40 -7.73 9.71
CA TYR A 79 -0.74 -8.52 9.31
C TYR A 79 -1.25 -8.02 7.96
N THR A 80 -1.44 -8.94 7.02
CA THR A 80 -1.82 -8.62 5.64
C THR A 80 -3.19 -9.21 5.35
N ALA A 81 -4.08 -8.39 4.79
CA ALA A 81 -5.38 -8.81 4.32
C ALA A 81 -5.75 -8.04 3.04
N ARG A 82 -6.85 -8.41 2.41
CA ARG A 82 -7.31 -7.82 1.14
C ARG A 82 -8.82 -7.65 1.12
N PHE A 83 -9.29 -6.86 0.15
CA PHE A 83 -10.68 -6.83 -0.23
C PHE A 83 -10.87 -7.53 -1.58
N ARG A 84 -11.93 -8.34 -1.70
CA ARG A 84 -12.22 -9.15 -2.90
C ARG A 84 -13.20 -8.47 -3.86
N ARG A 85 -14.04 -7.58 -3.37
CA ARG A 85 -15.02 -6.85 -4.18
C ARG A 85 -14.72 -5.37 -4.14
N LEU A 86 -14.25 -4.88 -5.26
CA LEU A 86 -13.94 -3.48 -5.52
C LEU A 86 -14.27 -3.18 -6.97
N ASP A 87 -14.53 -1.91 -7.26
CA ASP A 87 -14.77 -1.42 -8.61
C ASP A 87 -14.18 -0.01 -8.75
N ALA A 88 -13.83 0.37 -9.99
CA ALA A 88 -13.36 1.71 -10.26
C ALA A 88 -13.63 2.14 -11.70
N LYS A 89 -13.84 3.45 -11.85
CA LYS A 89 -13.89 4.15 -13.13
C LYS A 89 -12.80 5.21 -13.17
N LEU A 90 -12.09 5.24 -14.28
CA LEU A 90 -10.95 6.11 -14.48
C LEU A 90 -11.12 6.92 -15.77
N GLN A 91 -11.09 8.24 -15.64
CA GLN A 91 -10.86 9.13 -16.77
C GLN A 91 -9.37 9.37 -16.88
N PHE A 92 -8.77 9.02 -18.00
CA PHE A 92 -7.32 9.04 -18.18
C PHE A 92 -6.91 9.66 -19.52
N ASP A 93 -5.87 10.47 -19.48
CA ASP A 93 -5.16 10.96 -20.67
C ASP A 93 -3.64 10.82 -20.42
N PRO A 94 -2.94 9.94 -21.15
CA PRO A 94 -1.51 9.70 -20.95
C PRO A 94 -0.65 10.93 -21.24
N ARG A 95 -1.18 11.90 -22.00
CA ARG A 95 -0.51 13.19 -22.31
C ARG A 95 -0.78 14.28 -21.27
N ASN A 96 -1.73 14.03 -20.37
CA ASN A 96 -2.10 14.98 -19.31
C ASN A 96 -2.52 14.24 -18.04
N LEU A 97 -1.54 13.72 -17.32
CA LEU A 97 -1.77 12.95 -16.08
C LEU A 97 -2.50 13.78 -15.02
N ALA A 98 -2.31 15.10 -15.01
CA ALA A 98 -3.03 15.98 -14.08
C ALA A 98 -4.55 16.04 -14.32
N ALA A 99 -5.02 15.65 -15.51
CA ALA A 99 -6.45 15.53 -15.82
C ALA A 99 -7.07 14.21 -15.32
N THR A 100 -6.28 13.27 -14.81
CA THR A 100 -6.77 11.98 -14.32
C THR A 100 -7.81 12.15 -13.22
N ARG A 101 -8.93 11.41 -13.35
CA ARG A 101 -9.98 11.34 -12.34
C ARG A 101 -10.36 9.89 -12.11
N LEU A 102 -10.32 9.48 -10.86
CA LEU A 102 -10.68 8.13 -10.41
C LEU A 102 -11.82 8.21 -9.41
N THR A 103 -12.80 7.37 -9.58
CA THR A 103 -13.76 6.98 -8.54
C THR A 103 -13.63 5.50 -8.30
N ALA A 104 -13.57 5.08 -7.05
CA ALA A 104 -13.48 3.68 -6.68
C ALA A 104 -14.37 3.36 -5.49
N THR A 105 -14.88 2.14 -5.45
CA THR A 105 -15.68 1.61 -4.35
C THR A 105 -15.17 0.25 -3.93
N VAL A 106 -15.32 -0.06 -2.63
CA VAL A 106 -14.96 -1.35 -2.04
C VAL A 106 -16.10 -1.79 -1.14
N ASP A 107 -16.55 -3.03 -1.28
CA ASP A 107 -17.47 -3.64 -0.31
C ASP A 107 -16.68 -4.12 0.92
N PRO A 108 -16.86 -3.52 2.11
CA PRO A 108 -16.12 -3.89 3.31
C PRO A 108 -16.42 -5.33 3.78
N ARG A 109 -17.55 -5.93 3.38
CA ARG A 109 -17.88 -7.34 3.68
C ARG A 109 -17.04 -8.33 2.87
N SER A 110 -16.30 -7.83 1.89
CA SER A 110 -15.41 -8.65 1.06
C SER A 110 -14.00 -8.79 1.61
N ILE A 111 -13.78 -8.35 2.86
CA ILE A 111 -12.50 -8.52 3.53
C ILE A 111 -12.12 -10.00 3.62
N GLU A 112 -10.86 -10.29 3.34
CA GLU A 112 -10.30 -11.63 3.39
C GLU A 112 -8.93 -11.59 4.08
N THR A 113 -8.82 -12.37 5.14
CA THR A 113 -7.66 -12.39 6.04
C THR A 113 -6.83 -13.65 5.92
N ASP A 114 -7.31 -14.67 5.19
CA ASP A 114 -6.71 -16.02 5.15
C ASP A 114 -6.50 -16.62 6.57
N PHE A 115 -7.35 -16.23 7.55
CA PHE A 115 -7.24 -16.72 8.92
C PHE A 115 -7.50 -18.23 8.96
N PRO A 116 -6.57 -19.03 9.55
CA PRO A 116 -6.53 -20.48 9.32
C PRO A 116 -7.55 -21.28 10.14
N ASP A 117 -8.17 -20.72 11.18
CA ASP A 117 -9.12 -21.45 12.01
C ASP A 117 -10.54 -21.42 11.39
N PRO A 118 -11.05 -22.53 10.84
CA PRO A 118 -12.38 -22.56 10.23
C PRO A 118 -13.53 -22.41 11.23
N LYS A 119 -13.26 -22.52 12.53
CA LYS A 119 -14.27 -22.34 13.59
C LYS A 119 -14.46 -20.88 13.97
N TYR A 120 -13.54 -19.99 13.56
CA TYR A 120 -13.55 -18.58 13.88
C TYR A 120 -13.62 -17.72 12.61
N ASN A 121 -14.76 -17.08 12.40
CA ASN A 121 -14.95 -16.24 11.22
C ASN A 121 -14.37 -14.83 11.46
N PHE A 122 -13.05 -14.73 11.36
CA PHE A 122 -12.33 -13.46 11.56
C PHE A 122 -12.71 -12.40 10.52
N ASN A 123 -13.04 -12.80 9.30
CA ASN A 123 -13.54 -11.88 8.28
C ASN A 123 -14.85 -11.22 8.70
N ALA A 124 -15.78 -11.98 9.28
CA ALA A 124 -17.04 -11.45 9.78
C ALA A 124 -16.83 -10.51 10.99
N GLU A 125 -15.86 -10.80 11.86
CA GLU A 125 -15.52 -9.91 12.96
C GLU A 125 -15.00 -8.57 12.45
N LEU A 126 -14.07 -8.57 11.49
CA LEU A 126 -13.53 -7.33 10.92
C LEU A 126 -14.57 -6.55 10.11
N ALA A 127 -15.54 -7.23 9.49
CA ALA A 127 -16.68 -6.58 8.86
C ALA A 127 -17.74 -6.08 9.85
N GLY A 128 -17.65 -6.48 11.12
CA GLY A 128 -18.60 -6.16 12.18
C GLY A 128 -18.46 -4.74 12.76
N GLU A 129 -19.34 -4.44 13.72
CA GLU A 129 -19.54 -3.12 14.33
C GLU A 129 -18.28 -2.53 14.98
N GLN A 130 -17.42 -3.38 15.54
CA GLN A 130 -16.19 -2.91 16.22
C GLN A 130 -15.10 -2.42 15.26
N PHE A 131 -15.21 -2.73 13.97
CA PHE A 131 -14.21 -2.40 12.97
C PHE A 131 -14.84 -1.67 11.78
N LEU A 132 -15.25 -2.37 10.74
CA LEU A 132 -15.74 -1.74 9.52
C LEU A 132 -17.22 -1.39 9.55
N ASP A 133 -17.99 -2.00 10.47
CA ASP A 133 -19.44 -1.84 10.59
C ASP A 133 -20.17 -1.89 9.22
N ALA A 134 -19.84 -2.92 8.46
CA ALA A 134 -20.27 -3.05 7.07
C ALA A 134 -21.80 -3.20 6.90
N ALA A 135 -22.52 -3.48 7.96
CA ALA A 135 -23.99 -3.48 7.98
C ALA A 135 -24.54 -2.05 7.86
N LYS A 136 -23.91 -1.11 8.55
CA LYS A 136 -24.28 0.30 8.57
C LYS A 136 -23.60 1.09 7.45
N TYR A 137 -22.36 0.74 7.13
CA TYR A 137 -21.52 1.40 6.14
C TYR A 137 -21.12 0.39 5.05
N PRO A 138 -22.03 0.09 4.11
CA PRO A 138 -21.84 -1.02 3.16
C PRO A 138 -20.81 -0.73 2.06
N GLU A 139 -20.26 0.46 2.03
CA GLU A 139 -19.32 0.91 1.00
C GLU A 139 -18.19 1.74 1.60
N ILE A 140 -16.97 1.48 1.12
CA ILE A 140 -15.82 2.36 1.23
C ILE A 140 -15.65 3.03 -0.13
N ALA A 141 -15.64 4.35 -0.19
CA ALA A 141 -15.59 5.10 -1.45
C ALA A 141 -14.38 6.03 -1.52
N PHE A 142 -13.74 6.08 -2.68
CA PHE A 142 -12.65 6.99 -2.97
C PHE A 142 -12.98 7.84 -4.20
N ARG A 143 -12.62 9.12 -4.17
CA ARG A 143 -12.64 9.99 -5.33
C ARG A 143 -11.40 10.87 -5.41
N THR A 144 -10.86 11.01 -6.59
CA THR A 144 -9.74 11.94 -6.86
C THR A 144 -10.20 13.39 -6.73
N ILE A 145 -9.38 14.22 -6.09
CA ILE A 145 -9.50 15.67 -6.06
C ILE A 145 -8.56 16.30 -7.09
N ARG A 146 -7.27 15.91 -7.04
CA ARG A 146 -6.24 16.36 -7.98
C ARG A 146 -5.15 15.32 -8.13
N VAL A 147 -4.45 15.36 -9.25
CA VAL A 147 -3.26 14.56 -9.51
C VAL A 147 -2.09 15.50 -9.77
N GLU A 148 -0.98 15.23 -9.12
CA GLU A 148 0.33 15.83 -9.38
C GLU A 148 1.12 14.89 -10.27
N ASP A 149 1.57 15.37 -11.42
CA ASP A 149 2.55 14.66 -12.25
C ASP A 149 3.95 14.93 -11.66
N LEU A 150 4.63 13.85 -11.23
CA LEU A 150 5.98 13.92 -10.66
C LEU A 150 7.07 13.59 -11.68
N GLY A 151 6.68 13.37 -12.95
CA GLY A 151 7.56 12.88 -14.01
C GLY A 151 7.88 11.39 -13.91
N ASN A 152 8.53 10.84 -14.94
CA ASN A 152 8.92 9.44 -14.99
C ASN A 152 7.77 8.45 -14.67
N GLN A 153 6.56 8.74 -15.16
CA GLN A 153 5.36 7.94 -14.92
C GLN A 153 4.86 7.93 -13.45
N ALA A 154 5.55 8.63 -12.55
CA ALA A 154 5.12 8.77 -11.17
C ALA A 154 4.12 9.91 -11.00
N MET A 155 3.14 9.70 -10.16
CA MET A 155 2.12 10.69 -9.83
C MET A 155 1.74 10.61 -8.36
N ARG A 156 1.28 11.73 -7.84
CA ARG A 156 0.67 11.80 -6.50
C ARG A 156 -0.81 12.10 -6.64
N VAL A 157 -1.62 11.16 -6.20
CA VAL A 157 -3.08 11.24 -6.28
C VAL A 157 -3.62 11.72 -4.94
N HIS A 158 -4.13 12.95 -4.91
CA HIS A 158 -4.85 13.49 -3.76
C HIS A 158 -6.32 13.20 -3.93
N GLY A 159 -6.92 12.58 -2.94
CA GLY A 159 -8.34 12.22 -2.98
C GLY A 159 -8.99 12.29 -1.61
N GLU A 160 -10.28 12.02 -1.61
CA GLU A 160 -11.08 11.81 -0.41
C GLU A 160 -11.47 10.35 -0.32
N LEU A 161 -11.25 9.79 0.86
CA LEU A 161 -11.71 8.47 1.24
C LEU A 161 -12.88 8.61 2.21
N THR A 162 -14.00 7.97 1.90
CA THR A 162 -15.12 7.80 2.83
C THR A 162 -15.12 6.35 3.31
N MET A 163 -14.97 6.15 4.60
CA MET A 163 -14.96 4.84 5.25
C MET A 163 -15.63 4.97 6.62
N HIS A 164 -16.42 3.97 7.04
CA HIS A 164 -17.10 3.98 8.32
C HIS A 164 -17.92 5.27 8.57
N GLY A 165 -18.53 5.83 7.52
CA GLY A 165 -19.32 7.05 7.55
C GLY A 165 -18.52 8.36 7.69
N VAL A 166 -17.18 8.31 7.69
CA VAL A 166 -16.31 9.47 7.82
C VAL A 166 -15.52 9.69 6.54
N THR A 167 -15.46 10.93 6.07
CA THR A 167 -14.65 11.32 4.90
C THR A 167 -13.37 12.03 5.34
N ARG A 168 -12.23 11.59 4.81
CA ARG A 168 -10.91 12.20 5.06
C ARG A 168 -10.10 12.33 3.79
N PRO A 169 -9.26 13.37 3.68
CA PRO A 169 -8.29 13.45 2.61
C PRO A 169 -7.24 12.36 2.78
N ILE A 170 -6.88 11.69 1.68
CA ILE A 170 -5.75 10.78 1.62
C ILE A 170 -4.89 11.07 0.40
N VAL A 171 -3.65 10.58 0.44
CA VAL A 171 -2.69 10.70 -0.65
C VAL A 171 -2.21 9.30 -1.02
N LEU A 172 -2.24 9.01 -2.31
CA LEU A 172 -1.66 7.80 -2.88
C LEU A 172 -0.48 8.21 -3.78
N ASP A 173 0.68 7.63 -3.57
CA ASP A 173 1.78 7.68 -4.53
C ASP A 173 1.54 6.56 -5.54
N ALA A 174 1.43 6.91 -6.81
CA ALA A 174 1.08 6.01 -7.90
C ALA A 174 2.12 6.05 -9.02
N THR A 175 2.25 4.93 -9.70
CA THR A 175 3.06 4.78 -10.91
C THR A 175 2.17 4.27 -12.04
N TYR A 176 2.23 4.92 -13.18
CA TYR A 176 1.68 4.41 -14.43
C TYR A 176 2.65 3.37 -15.00
N ASN A 177 2.24 2.11 -15.02
CA ASN A 177 3.09 0.99 -15.43
C ASN A 177 3.16 0.84 -16.96
N GLY A 178 2.32 1.58 -17.69
CA GLY A 178 2.21 1.53 -19.13
C GLY A 178 0.86 0.98 -19.61
N GLY A 179 0.76 0.76 -20.92
CA GLY A 179 -0.44 0.25 -21.52
C GLY A 179 -0.30 0.11 -23.05
N TYR A 180 -1.38 -0.24 -23.72
CA TYR A 180 -1.48 -0.31 -25.18
C TYR A 180 -2.87 0.09 -25.67
N ALA A 181 -2.98 0.47 -26.95
CA ALA A 181 -4.24 0.91 -27.53
C ALA A 181 -5.21 -0.22 -27.90
N GLY A 182 -4.76 -1.46 -27.79
CA GLY A 182 -5.47 -2.66 -28.22
C GLY A 182 -4.79 -3.33 -29.43
N HIS A 183 -5.16 -4.57 -29.68
CA HIS A 183 -4.73 -5.36 -30.84
C HIS A 183 -5.83 -6.37 -31.24
N PRO A 184 -5.75 -7.07 -32.36
CA PRO A 184 -6.83 -7.93 -32.87
C PRO A 184 -7.30 -9.03 -31.90
N MET A 185 -6.43 -9.50 -30.98
CA MET A 185 -6.77 -10.52 -29.98
C MET A 185 -7.28 -9.92 -28.65
N ASP A 186 -7.01 -8.62 -28.41
CA ASP A 186 -7.54 -7.86 -27.29
C ASP A 186 -7.90 -6.44 -27.78
N PRO A 187 -9.11 -6.25 -28.30
CA PRO A 187 -9.47 -5.08 -29.09
C PRO A 187 -9.76 -3.83 -28.25
N HIS A 188 -9.44 -3.82 -26.96
CA HIS A 188 -9.60 -2.68 -26.08
C HIS A 188 -8.24 -2.15 -25.63
N ALA A 189 -8.16 -0.85 -25.40
CA ALA A 189 -7.02 -0.26 -24.73
C ALA A 189 -6.91 -0.86 -23.31
N ARG A 190 -5.67 -1.06 -22.88
CA ARG A 190 -5.39 -1.55 -21.51
C ARG A 190 -4.28 -0.73 -20.89
N ILE A 191 -4.43 -0.38 -19.62
CA ILE A 191 -3.44 0.38 -18.85
C ILE A 191 -3.31 -0.20 -17.45
N GLY A 192 -2.13 -0.04 -16.85
CA GLY A 192 -1.82 -0.55 -15.52
C GLY A 192 -1.23 0.49 -14.59
N PHE A 193 -1.52 0.34 -13.30
CA PHE A 193 -1.00 1.21 -12.24
C PHE A 193 -0.63 0.40 -11.01
N SER A 194 0.44 0.84 -10.35
CA SER A 194 0.77 0.49 -8.98
C SER A 194 0.55 1.70 -8.08
N ALA A 195 -0.10 1.54 -6.94
CA ALA A 195 -0.29 2.65 -6.00
C ALA A 195 -0.09 2.22 -4.55
N ARG A 196 0.36 3.15 -3.72
CA ARG A 196 0.60 2.94 -2.30
C ARG A 196 0.15 4.15 -1.49
N GLY A 197 -0.34 3.90 -0.28
CA GLY A 197 -0.70 4.95 0.64
C GLY A 197 -0.71 4.47 2.08
N VAL A 198 -0.83 5.40 3.01
CA VAL A 198 -0.99 5.12 4.43
C VAL A 198 -2.14 5.95 4.95
N LEU A 199 -3.00 5.33 5.72
CA LEU A 199 -4.07 5.99 6.44
C LEU A 199 -4.03 5.63 7.93
N ARG A 200 -4.70 6.41 8.77
CA ARG A 200 -4.94 6.08 10.17
C ARG A 200 -6.38 5.65 10.34
N ARG A 201 -6.60 4.44 10.84
CA ARG A 201 -7.97 3.93 11.02
C ARG A 201 -8.74 4.69 12.11
N SER A 202 -8.04 5.28 13.09
CA SER A 202 -8.65 6.16 14.09
C SER A 202 -9.27 7.43 13.49
N ASP A 203 -8.74 7.95 12.37
CA ASP A 203 -9.30 9.11 11.67
C ASP A 203 -10.70 8.83 11.11
N PHE A 204 -11.06 7.55 10.97
CA PHE A 204 -12.37 7.06 10.53
C PHE A 204 -13.21 6.48 11.68
N GLY A 205 -12.79 6.70 12.94
CA GLY A 205 -13.50 6.21 14.12
C GLY A 205 -13.28 4.72 14.42
N ILE A 206 -12.38 4.04 13.70
CA ILE A 206 -12.05 2.62 13.92
C ILE A 206 -10.89 2.54 14.90
N SER A 207 -11.18 2.41 16.20
CA SER A 207 -10.17 2.43 17.27
C SER A 207 -9.98 1.09 18.00
N GLY A 208 -10.76 0.06 17.65
CA GLY A 208 -10.68 -1.25 18.31
C GLY A 208 -9.25 -1.83 18.30
N GLY A 209 -8.72 -2.20 19.46
CA GLY A 209 -7.41 -2.83 19.60
C GLY A 209 -6.19 -1.95 19.29
N ILE A 210 -6.34 -0.62 19.16
CA ILE A 210 -5.18 0.29 19.04
C ILE A 210 -4.41 0.26 20.36
N PRO A 211 -3.06 0.08 20.33
CA PRO A 211 -2.25 0.07 21.53
C PRO A 211 -2.36 1.37 22.31
N GLN A 212 -2.34 1.28 23.63
CA GLN A 212 -2.18 2.45 24.49
C GLN A 212 -0.84 3.14 24.23
N ALA A 213 -0.80 4.45 24.44
CA ALA A 213 0.43 5.22 24.29
C ALA A 213 1.59 4.60 25.08
N GLY A 214 2.75 4.44 24.43
CA GLY A 214 3.93 3.83 25.03
C GLY A 214 3.97 2.30 25.02
N THR A 215 2.98 1.62 24.41
CA THR A 215 2.96 0.16 24.23
C THR A 215 2.80 -0.20 22.75
N ASN A 216 3.13 -1.47 22.42
CA ASN A 216 2.87 -2.06 21.10
C ASN A 216 1.84 -3.20 21.19
N LEU A 217 1.21 -3.41 22.37
CA LEU A 217 0.29 -4.52 22.61
C LEU A 217 -1.06 -4.24 21.95
N GLY A 218 -1.22 -4.68 20.71
CA GLY A 218 -2.45 -4.50 19.95
C GLY A 218 -2.22 -4.40 18.45
N VAL A 219 -3.22 -3.86 17.75
CA VAL A 219 -3.22 -3.67 16.30
C VAL A 219 -2.98 -2.19 15.99
N GLY A 220 -1.96 -1.90 15.21
CA GLY A 220 -1.52 -0.54 14.90
C GLY A 220 -2.63 0.34 14.31
N ASP A 221 -2.50 1.64 14.53
CA ASP A 221 -3.42 2.63 13.99
C ASP A 221 -3.19 2.90 12.48
N GLN A 222 -1.91 2.90 12.08
CA GLN A 222 -1.55 3.09 10.67
C GLN A 222 -1.80 1.82 9.85
N VAL A 223 -2.49 2.00 8.73
CA VAL A 223 -2.77 0.97 7.74
C VAL A 223 -2.11 1.38 6.43
N ALA A 224 -1.16 0.57 5.97
CA ALA A 224 -0.56 0.73 4.66
C ALA A 224 -1.42 0.00 3.62
N VAL A 225 -1.73 0.67 2.51
CA VAL A 225 -2.45 0.09 1.37
C VAL A 225 -1.51 -0.07 0.19
N VAL A 226 -1.70 -1.18 -0.55
CA VAL A 226 -0.99 -1.49 -1.79
C VAL A 226 -2.04 -1.90 -2.81
N ILE A 227 -2.02 -1.25 -3.95
CA ILE A 227 -2.97 -1.44 -5.03
C ILE A 227 -2.18 -1.74 -6.29
N GLU A 228 -2.51 -2.86 -6.94
CA GLU A 228 -2.09 -3.17 -8.30
C GLU A 228 -3.37 -3.25 -9.14
N SER A 229 -3.44 -2.51 -10.24
CA SER A 229 -4.69 -2.40 -10.99
C SER A 229 -4.45 -2.30 -12.48
N GLU A 230 -5.30 -3.01 -13.23
CA GLU A 230 -5.45 -2.84 -14.66
C GLU A 230 -6.82 -2.28 -15.00
N PHE A 231 -6.89 -1.59 -16.12
CA PHE A 231 -8.12 -1.00 -16.63
C PHE A 231 -8.28 -1.26 -18.11
N ASN A 232 -9.51 -1.57 -18.51
CA ASN A 232 -9.95 -1.69 -19.91
C ASN A 232 -10.53 -0.35 -20.38
N GLY A 233 -10.01 0.14 -21.48
CA GLY A 233 -10.34 1.43 -22.05
C GLY A 233 -11.14 1.34 -23.36
N PRO A 234 -11.11 2.43 -24.13
CA PRO A 234 -11.81 2.47 -25.43
C PRO A 234 -11.40 1.33 -26.36
N PRO A 235 -12.32 0.86 -27.21
CA PRO A 235 -12.01 -0.14 -28.22
C PRO A 235 -11.03 0.42 -29.26
N LEU A 236 -10.26 -0.48 -29.85
CA LEU A 236 -9.39 -0.17 -30.98
C LEU A 236 -10.23 0.48 -32.09
N ALA A 237 -9.81 1.66 -32.56
CA ALA A 237 -10.48 2.31 -33.67
C ALA A 237 -10.48 1.39 -34.89
N LYS A 238 -11.67 1.17 -35.46
CA LYS A 238 -11.75 0.45 -36.74
C LYS A 238 -10.98 1.25 -37.79
N ALA A 239 -10.04 0.59 -38.48
CA ALA A 239 -9.39 1.21 -39.64
C ALA A 239 -10.51 1.64 -40.59
N GLU A 240 -10.57 2.93 -40.92
CA GLU A 240 -11.47 3.42 -41.96
C GLU A 240 -11.13 2.66 -43.26
N GLN A 241 -12.05 1.86 -43.76
CA GLN A 241 -11.91 1.24 -45.07
C GLN A 241 -11.87 2.40 -46.07
N PRO A 242 -10.84 2.44 -46.94
CA PRO A 242 -10.82 3.44 -48.00
C PRO A 242 -12.12 3.31 -48.76
N THR A 243 -12.91 4.38 -48.78
CA THR A 243 -14.08 4.47 -49.65
C THR A 243 -13.59 4.31 -51.08
N THR A 244 -13.85 3.14 -51.66
CA THR A 244 -13.65 2.91 -53.10
C THR A 244 -14.54 3.92 -53.79
N GLY A 245 -13.93 5.03 -54.22
CA GLY A 245 -14.60 6.01 -55.04
C GLY A 245 -15.15 5.33 -56.26
N SER A 246 -16.47 5.32 -56.39
CA SER A 246 -17.10 4.94 -57.63
C SER A 246 -16.67 5.95 -58.68
N LYS A 247 -15.92 5.47 -59.63
CA LYS A 247 -15.53 6.21 -60.85
C LYS A 247 -16.79 6.39 -61.72
N PRO A 248 -17.03 7.57 -62.28
CA PRO A 248 -18.17 7.84 -63.17
C PRO A 248 -18.10 7.04 -64.44
#